data_260fb659901e83ff4e65bfbb556fcb94
#
_entry.id   260fb659901e83ff4e65bfbb556fcb94
#
_cell.length_a   1.000
_cell.length_b   1.000
_cell.length_c   1.000
_cell.angle_alpha   90.00
_cell.angle_beta   90.00
_cell.angle_gamma   90.00
#
_symmetry.space_group_name_H-M   'P 1'
#
loop_
_entity.id
_entity.type
_entity.pdbx_description
1 polymer ?
#
loop_
_entity_poly.entity_id
_entity_poly.type
_entity_poly.pdbx_seq_one_letter_code
_entity_poly.pdbx_strand_id
1 'polypeptide(L)'
;MWDFSTEPEFQQKLDWMKQFVRDEVEPMDLVFNRPGHNFDVTDKRALAAVRPLQEEVRRQGLWACHLTPELGGQGYGQVQLALMNEILGATKWGPRVFGCQAPDSGNAEILAKFGTAEQKARYLAPLLEGEIVSCFSMTEPQGGSDPRVFETKAVRDGDEWVIDGYKWFSSQARWASFLILMAVTDAKAPVGERFSMFLIPGDTP
;
A
#
# COMPACT_ATOMS: atom_id res chain seq x y z
N MET A 1 12.22 19.13 -24.94
CA MET A 1 12.14 19.63 -23.53
C MET A 1 10.96 18.91 -22.88
N TRP A 2 11.16 18.32 -21.73
CA TRP A 2 10.04 17.71 -21.00
C TRP A 2 9.21 18.83 -20.38
N ASP A 3 7.91 18.82 -20.63
CA ASP A 3 6.96 19.77 -20.06
C ASP A 3 6.15 19.06 -18.97
N PHE A 4 6.31 19.52 -17.73
CA PHE A 4 5.56 19.03 -16.57
C PHE A 4 4.42 19.98 -16.19
N SER A 5 4.07 20.92 -17.07
CA SER A 5 2.88 21.74 -16.87
C SER A 5 1.62 20.87 -16.85
N THR A 6 0.63 21.32 -16.13
CA THR A 6 -0.63 20.62 -15.96
C THR A 6 -1.79 21.47 -16.47
N GLU A 7 -2.87 20.81 -16.84
CA GLU A 7 -4.12 21.51 -17.15
C GLU A 7 -4.59 22.33 -15.94
N PRO A 8 -5.20 23.51 -16.16
CA PRO A 8 -5.60 24.41 -15.08
C PRO A 8 -6.46 23.76 -13.99
N GLU A 9 -7.34 22.85 -14.38
CA GLU A 9 -8.20 22.12 -13.43
C GLU A 9 -7.35 21.21 -12.51
N PHE A 10 -6.38 20.51 -13.06
CA PHE A 10 -5.52 19.67 -12.24
C PHE A 10 -4.54 20.51 -11.40
N GLN A 11 -4.09 21.65 -11.90
CA GLN A 11 -3.27 22.58 -11.12
C GLN A 11 -4.03 23.09 -9.88
N GLN A 12 -5.31 23.39 -9.99
CA GLN A 12 -6.14 23.77 -8.82
C GLN A 12 -6.18 22.65 -7.77
N LYS A 13 -6.25 21.38 -8.19
CA LYS A 13 -6.17 20.24 -7.27
C LYS A 13 -4.82 20.17 -6.57
N LEU A 14 -3.71 20.36 -7.29
CA LEU A 14 -2.37 20.39 -6.68
C LEU A 14 -2.21 21.56 -5.69
N ASP A 15 -2.75 22.72 -6.02
CA ASP A 15 -2.68 23.90 -5.14
C ASP A 15 -3.51 23.67 -3.86
N TRP A 16 -4.70 23.08 -3.99
CA TRP A 16 -5.50 22.66 -2.84
C TRP A 16 -4.75 21.62 -1.99
N MET A 17 -4.14 20.60 -2.61
CA MET A 17 -3.37 19.58 -1.90
C MET A 17 -2.20 20.19 -1.13
N LYS A 18 -1.44 21.11 -1.74
CA LYS A 18 -0.31 21.80 -1.06
C LYS A 18 -0.78 22.54 0.18
N GLN A 19 -1.87 23.29 0.05
CA GLN A 19 -2.46 24.03 1.17
C GLN A 19 -2.93 23.08 2.27
N PHE A 20 -3.73 22.08 1.90
CA PHE A 20 -4.30 21.11 2.84
C PHE A 20 -3.22 20.30 3.57
N VAL A 21 -2.21 19.81 2.85
CA VAL A 21 -1.10 19.06 3.46
C VAL A 21 -0.35 19.92 4.45
N ARG A 22 0.00 21.15 4.11
CA ARG A 22 0.71 22.07 4.99
C ARG A 22 -0.09 22.44 6.24
N ASP A 23 -1.37 22.74 6.08
CA ASP A 23 -2.16 23.32 7.15
C ASP A 23 -2.78 22.26 8.08
N GLU A 24 -3.13 21.07 7.53
CA GLU A 24 -3.88 20.06 8.25
C GLU A 24 -3.10 18.73 8.48
N VAL A 25 -2.18 18.38 7.58
CA VAL A 25 -1.51 17.06 7.65
C VAL A 25 -0.13 17.14 8.28
N GLU A 26 0.71 18.13 7.92
CA GLU A 26 2.04 18.30 8.51
C GLU A 26 2.02 18.46 10.04
N PRO A 27 1.02 19.12 10.67
CA PRO A 27 0.95 19.18 12.13
C PRO A 27 0.86 17.79 12.79
N MET A 28 0.35 16.78 12.09
CA MET A 28 0.31 15.41 12.61
C MET A 28 1.71 14.82 12.83
N ASP A 29 2.72 15.21 12.05
CA ASP A 29 4.10 14.77 12.21
C ASP A 29 4.69 15.22 13.56
N LEU A 30 4.19 16.32 14.13
CA LEU A 30 4.61 16.81 15.45
C LEU A 30 3.87 16.08 16.58
N VAL A 31 2.58 15.84 16.40
CA VAL A 31 1.73 15.23 17.45
C VAL A 31 1.89 13.72 17.51
N PHE A 32 2.02 13.08 16.35
CA PHE A 32 2.08 11.62 16.20
C PHE A 32 3.41 11.19 15.56
N ASN A 33 4.51 11.46 16.25
CA ASN A 33 5.87 11.37 15.70
C ASN A 33 6.60 10.04 15.96
N ARG A 34 5.98 9.05 16.62
CA ARG A 34 6.61 7.73 16.81
C ARG A 34 6.96 7.09 15.46
N PRO A 35 8.09 6.37 15.35
CA PRO A 35 8.38 5.57 14.16
C PRO A 35 7.23 4.60 13.86
N GLY A 36 6.73 4.60 12.63
CA GLY A 36 5.62 3.76 12.19
C GLY A 36 4.23 4.13 12.74
N HIS A 37 4.08 5.29 13.38
CA HIS A 37 2.80 5.72 13.96
C HIS A 37 1.71 5.87 12.88
N ASN A 38 2.09 6.34 11.71
CA ASN A 38 1.20 6.45 10.55
C ASN A 38 0.68 5.09 10.03
N PHE A 39 1.26 3.97 10.47
CA PHE A 39 0.79 2.61 10.15
C PHE A 39 -0.03 1.99 11.27
N ASP A 40 0.03 2.53 12.48
CA ASP A 40 -0.62 1.99 13.66
C ASP A 40 -2.14 2.22 13.60
N VAL A 41 -2.88 1.20 13.21
CA VAL A 41 -4.36 1.21 13.19
C VAL A 41 -4.98 0.95 14.56
N THR A 42 -4.18 0.78 15.61
CA THR A 42 -4.66 0.55 16.98
C THR A 42 -4.70 1.82 17.81
N ASP A 43 -3.99 2.87 17.39
CA ASP A 43 -4.00 4.16 18.09
C ASP A 43 -5.28 4.95 17.78
N LYS A 44 -6.25 4.87 18.70
CA LYS A 44 -7.55 5.53 18.56
C LYS A 44 -7.46 7.06 18.45
N ARG A 45 -6.43 7.68 19.04
CA ARG A 45 -6.24 9.14 18.96
C ARG A 45 -5.76 9.55 17.58
N ALA A 46 -4.79 8.81 17.03
CA ALA A 46 -4.31 9.03 15.67
C ALA A 46 -5.43 8.78 14.65
N LEU A 47 -6.19 7.70 14.80
CA LEU A 47 -7.35 7.42 13.93
C LEU A 47 -8.42 8.51 13.99
N ALA A 48 -8.72 9.04 15.18
CA ALA A 48 -9.69 10.12 15.34
C ALA A 48 -9.23 11.41 14.64
N ALA A 49 -7.92 11.67 14.58
CA ALA A 49 -7.36 12.81 13.87
C ALA A 49 -7.32 12.59 12.34
N VAL A 50 -7.01 11.37 11.89
CA VAL A 50 -6.87 11.03 10.45
C VAL A 50 -8.21 10.99 9.74
N ARG A 51 -9.24 10.40 10.34
CA ARG A 51 -10.54 10.16 9.68
C ARG A 51 -11.18 11.40 9.07
N PRO A 52 -11.31 12.55 9.76
CA PRO A 52 -11.86 13.75 9.15
C PRO A 52 -11.07 14.24 7.94
N LEU A 53 -9.74 14.09 7.97
CA LEU A 53 -8.86 14.46 6.86
C LEU A 53 -9.08 13.55 5.65
N GLN A 54 -9.23 12.25 5.87
CA GLN A 54 -9.55 11.27 4.83
C GLN A 54 -10.92 11.53 4.20
N GLU A 55 -11.92 11.91 5.00
CA GLU A 55 -13.25 12.28 4.51
C GLU A 55 -13.19 13.53 3.62
N GLU A 56 -12.36 14.52 3.99
CA GLU A 56 -12.14 15.70 3.14
C GLU A 56 -11.49 15.33 1.81
N VAL A 57 -10.44 14.51 1.84
CA VAL A 57 -9.76 14.03 0.62
C VAL A 57 -10.74 13.27 -0.30
N ARG A 58 -11.63 12.45 0.27
CA ARG A 58 -12.69 11.76 -0.49
C ARG A 58 -13.66 12.76 -1.14
N ARG A 59 -14.08 13.79 -0.41
CA ARG A 59 -14.97 14.84 -0.95
C ARG A 59 -14.33 15.58 -2.13
N GLN A 60 -13.01 15.75 -2.11
CA GLN A 60 -12.25 16.37 -3.20
C GLN A 60 -11.99 15.43 -4.39
N GLY A 61 -12.39 14.15 -4.30
CA GLY A 61 -12.13 13.16 -5.35
C GLY A 61 -10.64 12.82 -5.51
N LEU A 62 -9.88 12.85 -4.40
CA LEU A 62 -8.42 12.62 -4.39
C LEU A 62 -8.03 11.33 -3.66
N TRP A 63 -9.00 10.57 -3.16
CA TRP A 63 -8.77 9.32 -2.44
C TRP A 63 -8.31 8.20 -3.37
N ALA A 64 -7.38 7.36 -2.90
CA ALA A 64 -6.84 6.22 -3.63
C ALA A 64 -6.39 6.58 -5.06
N CYS A 65 -5.68 7.71 -5.18
CA CYS A 65 -5.30 8.32 -6.45
C CYS A 65 -4.44 7.41 -7.35
N HIS A 66 -3.83 6.36 -6.80
CA HIS A 66 -3.00 5.38 -7.50
C HIS A 66 -3.81 4.36 -8.31
N LEU A 67 -5.09 4.17 -8.01
CA LEU A 67 -5.93 3.19 -8.70
C LEU A 67 -6.60 3.78 -9.93
N THR A 68 -6.81 2.92 -10.94
CA THR A 68 -7.65 3.25 -12.10
C THR A 68 -9.13 3.22 -11.74
N PRO A 69 -10.03 3.85 -12.53
CA PRO A 69 -11.47 3.84 -12.27
C PRO A 69 -12.06 2.43 -12.16
N GLU A 70 -11.59 1.49 -12.99
CA GLU A 70 -12.04 0.09 -12.99
C GLU A 70 -11.69 -0.62 -11.67
N LEU A 71 -10.68 -0.11 -10.95
CA LEU A 71 -10.22 -0.64 -9.68
C LEU A 71 -10.72 0.20 -8.47
N GLY A 72 -11.62 1.16 -8.72
CA GLY A 72 -12.21 2.01 -7.69
C GLY A 72 -11.45 3.30 -7.39
N GLY A 73 -10.45 3.65 -8.20
CA GLY A 73 -9.67 4.88 -8.07
C GLY A 73 -10.12 6.02 -9.00
N GLN A 74 -9.28 7.03 -9.15
CA GLN A 74 -9.57 8.25 -9.90
C GLN A 74 -9.02 8.26 -11.33
N GLY A 75 -8.11 7.36 -11.67
CA GLY A 75 -7.54 7.26 -13.01
C GLY A 75 -6.51 8.32 -13.38
N TYR A 76 -5.81 8.86 -12.41
CA TYR A 76 -4.69 9.77 -12.68
C TYR A 76 -3.57 9.05 -13.43
N GLY A 77 -2.99 9.73 -14.43
CA GLY A 77 -1.80 9.25 -15.13
C GLY A 77 -0.53 9.34 -14.27
N GLN A 78 0.53 8.63 -14.68
CA GLN A 78 1.78 8.55 -13.89
C GLN A 78 2.43 9.90 -13.60
N VAL A 79 2.37 10.85 -14.54
CA VAL A 79 2.90 12.22 -14.34
C VAL A 79 2.10 12.96 -13.28
N GLN A 80 0.77 12.87 -13.33
CA GLN A 80 -0.11 13.48 -12.32
C GLN A 80 0.13 12.87 -10.95
N LEU A 81 0.25 11.54 -10.87
CA LEU A 81 0.59 10.84 -9.62
C LEU A 81 1.95 11.26 -9.07
N ALA A 82 2.96 11.46 -9.92
CA ALA A 82 4.26 11.92 -9.47
C ALA A 82 4.18 13.31 -8.83
N LEU A 83 3.45 14.26 -9.45
CA LEU A 83 3.24 15.60 -8.91
C LEU A 83 2.44 15.58 -7.60
N MET A 84 1.43 14.71 -7.49
CA MET A 84 0.69 14.51 -6.23
C MET A 84 1.61 13.93 -5.14
N ASN A 85 2.40 12.91 -5.47
CA ASN A 85 3.29 12.27 -4.50
C ASN A 85 4.44 13.18 -4.04
N GLU A 86 4.89 14.13 -4.85
CA GLU A 86 5.83 15.18 -4.41
C GLU A 86 5.25 15.98 -3.23
N ILE A 87 3.96 16.32 -3.29
CA ILE A 87 3.27 17.02 -2.20
C ILE A 87 3.09 16.10 -0.98
N LEU A 88 2.61 14.87 -1.22
CA LEU A 88 2.31 13.92 -0.14
C LEU A 88 3.55 13.47 0.61
N GLY A 89 4.70 13.42 -0.07
CA GLY A 89 5.99 13.04 0.51
C GLY A 89 6.58 14.07 1.48
N ALA A 90 6.01 15.26 1.59
CA ALA A 90 6.43 16.27 2.56
C ALA A 90 6.15 15.85 4.02
N THR A 91 5.22 14.94 4.25
CA THR A 91 4.80 14.45 5.57
C THR A 91 4.68 12.92 5.60
N LYS A 92 4.93 12.31 6.76
CA LYS A 92 4.72 10.86 6.97
C LYS A 92 3.25 10.45 6.88
N TRP A 93 2.34 11.37 7.12
CA TRP A 93 0.90 11.13 7.14
C TRP A 93 0.21 11.37 5.79
N GLY A 94 0.85 12.12 4.88
CA GLY A 94 0.27 12.45 3.58
C GLY A 94 -0.24 11.24 2.82
N PRO A 95 0.58 10.21 2.54
CA PRO A 95 0.12 9.03 1.82
C PRO A 95 -1.03 8.29 2.51
N ARG A 96 -1.04 8.24 3.86
CA ARG A 96 -2.14 7.63 4.61
C ARG A 96 -3.43 8.43 4.52
N VAL A 97 -3.34 9.75 4.64
CA VAL A 97 -4.51 10.65 4.54
C VAL A 97 -5.14 10.60 3.16
N PHE A 98 -4.34 10.35 2.12
CA PHE A 98 -4.81 10.24 0.73
C PHE A 98 -5.09 8.80 0.27
N GLY A 99 -4.97 7.79 1.13
CA GLY A 99 -5.27 6.41 0.81
C GLY A 99 -4.34 5.78 -0.24
N CYS A 100 -3.09 6.28 -0.33
CA CYS A 100 -2.09 5.79 -1.28
C CYS A 100 -0.78 5.34 -0.62
N GLN A 101 -0.84 5.00 0.66
CA GLN A 101 0.31 4.58 1.44
C GLN A 101 0.89 3.26 0.94
N ALA A 102 2.21 3.18 0.79
CA ALA A 102 2.90 1.91 0.54
C ALA A 102 3.12 1.12 1.86
N PRO A 103 3.01 -0.21 1.83
CA PRO A 103 2.76 -1.10 0.68
C PRO A 103 1.27 -1.27 0.35
N ASP A 104 0.35 -0.68 1.10
CA ASP A 104 -1.09 -0.87 0.96
C ASP A 104 -1.57 -0.55 -0.46
N SER A 105 -1.05 0.50 -1.09
CA SER A 105 -1.40 0.88 -2.45
C SER A 105 -1.06 -0.21 -3.47
N GLY A 106 0.16 -0.76 -3.43
CA GLY A 106 0.57 -1.85 -4.33
C GLY A 106 -0.19 -3.15 -4.04
N ASN A 107 -0.40 -3.47 -2.77
CA ASN A 107 -1.18 -4.64 -2.36
C ASN A 107 -2.66 -4.53 -2.79
N ALA A 108 -3.23 -3.32 -2.75
CA ALA A 108 -4.57 -3.06 -3.27
C ALA A 108 -4.67 -3.33 -4.77
N GLU A 109 -3.68 -2.90 -5.57
CA GLU A 109 -3.65 -3.21 -7.00
C GLU A 109 -3.58 -4.72 -7.28
N ILE A 110 -2.74 -5.45 -6.54
CA ILE A 110 -2.62 -6.91 -6.67
C ILE A 110 -3.97 -7.57 -6.37
N LEU A 111 -4.59 -7.23 -5.26
CA LEU A 111 -5.89 -7.76 -4.88
C LEU A 111 -6.99 -7.38 -5.87
N ALA A 112 -7.01 -6.14 -6.34
CA ALA A 112 -7.99 -5.67 -7.31
C ALA A 112 -7.91 -6.43 -8.63
N LYS A 113 -6.69 -6.73 -9.10
CA LYS A 113 -6.47 -7.47 -10.36
C LYS A 113 -6.66 -8.97 -10.22
N PHE A 114 -6.12 -9.58 -9.16
CA PHE A 114 -5.93 -11.03 -9.09
C PHE A 114 -6.72 -11.71 -7.97
N GLY A 115 -7.25 -10.94 -7.02
CA GLY A 115 -8.02 -11.48 -5.90
C GLY A 115 -9.36 -12.07 -6.33
N THR A 116 -9.78 -13.14 -5.65
CA THR A 116 -11.14 -13.68 -5.77
C THR A 116 -12.16 -12.69 -5.17
N ALA A 117 -13.44 -12.89 -5.45
CA ALA A 117 -14.51 -12.06 -4.87
C ALA A 117 -14.47 -12.08 -3.33
N GLU A 118 -14.20 -13.24 -2.74
CA GLU A 118 -14.07 -13.40 -1.28
C GLU A 118 -12.85 -12.65 -0.74
N GLN A 119 -11.69 -12.78 -1.38
CA GLN A 119 -10.47 -12.07 -1.00
C GLN A 119 -10.63 -10.55 -1.10
N LYS A 120 -11.30 -10.08 -2.16
CA LYS A 120 -11.61 -8.65 -2.32
C LYS A 120 -12.53 -8.14 -1.22
N ALA A 121 -13.59 -8.87 -0.90
CA ALA A 121 -14.51 -8.49 0.17
C ALA A 121 -13.81 -8.49 1.55
N ARG A 122 -12.97 -9.49 1.82
CA ARG A 122 -12.30 -9.66 3.11
C ARG A 122 -11.14 -8.69 3.33
N TYR A 123 -10.35 -8.38 2.30
CA TYR A 123 -9.11 -7.65 2.44
C TYR A 123 -9.05 -6.35 1.63
N LEU A 124 -9.50 -6.33 0.37
CA LEU A 124 -9.39 -5.13 -0.46
C LEU A 124 -10.35 -4.04 0.02
N ALA A 125 -11.60 -4.37 0.27
CA ALA A 125 -12.59 -3.36 0.69
C ALA A 125 -12.16 -2.62 1.99
N PRO A 126 -11.84 -3.31 3.10
CA PRO A 126 -11.41 -2.62 4.32
C PRO A 126 -10.02 -1.96 4.17
N LEU A 127 -9.15 -2.46 3.27
CA LEU A 127 -7.87 -1.80 2.97
C LEU A 127 -8.08 -0.45 2.29
N LEU A 128 -8.97 -0.39 1.29
CA LEU A 128 -9.33 0.86 0.61
C LEU A 128 -10.08 1.83 1.51
N GLU A 129 -10.83 1.33 2.50
CA GLU A 129 -11.43 2.19 3.53
C GLU A 129 -10.43 2.70 4.58
N GLY A 130 -9.20 2.18 4.59
CA GLY A 130 -8.17 2.55 5.56
C GLY A 130 -8.42 1.98 6.96
N GLU A 131 -9.26 0.95 7.06
CA GLU A 131 -9.59 0.27 8.31
C GLU A 131 -8.51 -0.73 8.72
N ILE A 132 -7.84 -1.33 7.74
CA ILE A 132 -6.72 -2.26 7.93
C ILE A 132 -5.49 -1.77 7.20
N VAL A 133 -4.35 -2.34 7.53
CA VAL A 133 -3.09 -2.19 6.80
C VAL A 133 -2.56 -3.57 6.41
N SER A 134 -1.71 -3.59 5.40
CA SER A 134 -1.13 -4.80 4.84
C SER A 134 0.39 -4.79 4.86
N CYS A 135 0.99 -5.93 4.56
CA CYS A 135 2.44 -6.06 4.41
C CYS A 135 2.75 -6.73 3.06
N PHE A 136 3.81 -6.28 2.40
CA PHE A 136 4.40 -6.97 1.25
C PHE A 136 5.72 -7.62 1.66
N SER A 137 5.78 -8.95 1.61
CA SER A 137 6.89 -9.74 2.13
C SER A 137 7.60 -10.46 0.98
N MET A 138 8.55 -9.76 0.34
CA MET A 138 9.30 -10.26 -0.82
C MET A 138 10.79 -10.44 -0.53
N THR A 139 11.44 -9.36 -0.05
CA THR A 139 12.90 -9.30 0.17
C THR A 139 13.38 -10.38 1.13
N GLU A 140 14.58 -10.89 0.88
CA GLU A 140 15.29 -11.83 1.74
C GLU A 140 16.69 -11.29 2.09
N PRO A 141 17.38 -11.83 3.11
CA PRO A 141 18.68 -11.31 3.53
C PRO A 141 19.73 -11.24 2.41
N GLN A 142 19.67 -12.17 1.46
CA GLN A 142 20.63 -12.27 0.34
C GLN A 142 20.27 -11.37 -0.84
N GLY A 143 19.05 -10.82 -0.92
CA GLY A 143 18.66 -9.91 -2.00
C GLY A 143 17.20 -9.48 -2.02
N GLY A 144 16.93 -8.41 -2.75
CA GLY A 144 15.59 -7.84 -2.93
C GLY A 144 15.26 -7.51 -4.38
N SER A 145 16.22 -6.99 -5.13
CA SER A 145 16.02 -6.56 -6.52
C SER A 145 16.05 -7.71 -7.52
N ASP A 146 16.74 -8.79 -7.18
CA ASP A 146 16.87 -9.97 -8.04
C ASP A 146 16.15 -11.17 -7.40
N PRO A 147 14.94 -11.52 -7.89
CA PRO A 147 14.18 -12.63 -7.32
C PRO A 147 14.87 -14.00 -7.53
N ARG A 148 15.87 -14.10 -8.41
CA ARG A 148 16.59 -15.37 -8.64
C ARG A 148 17.31 -15.90 -7.41
N VAL A 149 17.61 -15.02 -6.44
CA VAL A 149 18.31 -15.36 -5.19
C VAL A 149 17.36 -15.74 -4.06
N PHE A 150 16.04 -15.70 -4.27
CA PHE A 150 15.08 -16.01 -3.21
C PHE A 150 15.02 -17.51 -2.93
N GLU A 151 15.01 -17.85 -1.64
CA GLU A 151 15.06 -19.20 -1.10
C GLU A 151 13.80 -19.59 -0.33
N THR A 152 13.00 -18.63 0.12
CA THR A 152 11.69 -18.92 0.75
C THR A 152 10.88 -19.77 -0.19
N LYS A 153 10.48 -20.95 0.26
CA LYS A 153 9.76 -21.94 -0.52
C LYS A 153 8.38 -22.22 0.06
N ALA A 154 7.47 -22.59 -0.79
CA ALA A 154 6.15 -23.09 -0.43
C ALA A 154 5.97 -24.48 -1.05
N VAL A 155 5.65 -25.46 -0.23
CA VAL A 155 5.45 -26.86 -0.64
C VAL A 155 4.02 -27.26 -0.27
N ARG A 156 3.35 -27.91 -1.22
CA ARG A 156 2.00 -28.38 -0.98
C ARG A 156 2.01 -29.62 -0.09
N ASP A 157 1.16 -29.59 0.95
CA ASP A 157 0.93 -30.72 1.85
C ASP A 157 -0.59 -30.93 1.97
N GLY A 158 -1.13 -31.88 1.22
CA GLY A 158 -2.56 -32.10 1.09
C GLY A 158 -3.26 -30.85 0.52
N ASP A 159 -4.18 -30.27 1.27
CA ASP A 159 -4.93 -29.06 0.91
C ASP A 159 -4.29 -27.78 1.40
N GLU A 160 -3.17 -27.88 2.12
CA GLU A 160 -2.45 -26.75 2.69
C GLU A 160 -1.12 -26.49 1.98
N TRP A 161 -0.50 -25.36 2.30
CA TRP A 161 0.85 -24.99 1.89
C TRP A 161 1.73 -24.81 3.11
N VAL A 162 2.84 -25.51 3.13
CA VAL A 162 3.91 -25.30 4.13
C VAL A 162 4.90 -24.31 3.54
N ILE A 163 5.01 -23.14 4.17
CA ILE A 163 5.91 -22.06 3.76
C ILE A 163 7.09 -22.05 4.74
N ASP A 164 8.31 -22.16 4.22
CA ASP A 164 9.54 -22.16 4.98
C ASP A 164 10.55 -21.20 4.37
N GLY A 165 11.11 -20.30 5.17
CA GLY A 165 12.08 -19.31 4.73
C GLY A 165 12.20 -18.13 5.66
N TYR A 166 12.96 -17.12 5.22
CA TYR A 166 13.25 -15.95 6.01
C TYR A 166 13.13 -14.68 5.15
N LYS A 167 12.14 -13.86 5.45
CA LYS A 167 11.90 -12.58 4.79
C LYS A 167 12.47 -11.42 5.60
N TRP A 168 12.85 -10.37 4.89
CA TRP A 168 13.43 -9.16 5.47
C TRP A 168 12.70 -7.91 4.99
N PHE A 169 12.76 -6.83 5.79
CA PHE A 169 12.10 -5.56 5.49
C PHE A 169 10.61 -5.67 5.22
N SER A 170 9.91 -6.61 5.89
CA SER A 170 8.45 -6.75 5.82
C SER A 170 7.78 -5.57 6.53
N SER A 171 7.74 -4.43 5.85
CA SER A 171 7.21 -3.19 6.40
C SER A 171 5.76 -3.34 6.82
N GLN A 172 5.39 -2.77 7.97
CA GLN A 172 4.06 -2.84 8.58
C GLN A 172 3.63 -4.21 9.13
N ALA A 173 4.42 -5.28 9.03
CA ALA A 173 4.04 -6.62 9.47
C ALA A 173 3.46 -6.65 10.91
N ARG A 174 3.94 -5.76 11.81
CA ARG A 174 3.45 -5.63 13.17
C ARG A 174 1.95 -5.28 13.28
N TRP A 175 1.41 -4.56 12.31
CA TRP A 175 0.02 -4.06 12.32
C TRP A 175 -0.82 -4.65 11.19
N ALA A 176 -0.18 -5.41 10.29
CA ALA A 176 -0.81 -5.92 9.10
C ALA A 176 -1.89 -6.95 9.42
N SER A 177 -3.08 -6.78 8.85
CA SER A 177 -4.16 -7.77 8.91
C SER A 177 -3.91 -8.94 7.96
N PHE A 178 -3.07 -8.73 6.96
CA PHE A 178 -2.60 -9.77 6.03
C PHE A 178 -1.27 -9.40 5.39
N LEU A 179 -0.57 -10.43 4.92
CA LEU A 179 0.66 -10.27 4.16
C LEU A 179 0.48 -10.82 2.75
N ILE A 180 1.06 -10.15 1.74
CA ILE A 180 1.33 -10.76 0.45
C ILE A 180 2.77 -11.25 0.49
N LEU A 181 2.96 -12.56 0.52
CA LEU A 181 4.27 -13.21 0.62
C LEU A 181 4.63 -13.88 -0.69
N MET A 182 5.82 -13.60 -1.22
CA MET A 182 6.37 -14.24 -2.40
C MET A 182 7.24 -15.44 -2.00
N ALA A 183 6.95 -16.62 -2.54
CA ALA A 183 7.72 -17.84 -2.30
C ALA A 183 7.95 -18.65 -3.57
N VAL A 184 9.02 -19.43 -3.58
CA VAL A 184 9.33 -20.38 -4.65
C VAL A 184 8.37 -21.58 -4.54
N THR A 185 7.60 -21.83 -5.58
CA THR A 185 6.69 -22.98 -5.68
C THR A 185 7.17 -24.02 -6.68
N ASP A 186 7.96 -23.62 -7.69
CA ASP A 186 8.63 -24.52 -8.62
C ASP A 186 10.07 -24.07 -8.90
N ALA A 187 11.02 -24.64 -8.21
CA ALA A 187 12.43 -24.31 -8.39
C ALA A 187 13.02 -24.73 -9.76
N LYS A 188 12.32 -25.60 -10.51
CA LYS A 188 12.78 -26.08 -11.82
C LYS A 188 12.23 -25.26 -12.98
N ALA A 189 11.20 -24.47 -12.75
CA ALA A 189 10.61 -23.60 -13.76
C ALA A 189 11.56 -22.45 -14.17
N PRO A 190 11.38 -21.83 -15.33
CA PRO A 190 12.02 -20.55 -15.66
C PRO A 190 11.80 -19.50 -14.57
N VAL A 191 12.73 -18.57 -14.41
CA VAL A 191 12.71 -17.57 -13.29
C VAL A 191 11.35 -16.86 -13.17
N GLY A 192 10.74 -16.47 -14.27
CA GLY A 192 9.45 -15.76 -14.26
C GLY A 192 8.25 -16.61 -13.84
N GLU A 193 8.41 -17.92 -13.71
CA GLU A 193 7.34 -18.89 -13.40
C GLU A 193 7.57 -19.64 -12.09
N ARG A 194 8.68 -19.34 -11.37
CA ARG A 194 9.06 -20.03 -10.14
C ARG A 194 8.24 -19.67 -8.92
N PHE A 195 7.64 -18.48 -8.94
CA PHE A 195 7.12 -17.86 -7.74
C PHE A 195 5.61 -17.82 -7.75
N SER A 196 5.06 -17.96 -6.55
CA SER A 196 3.66 -17.64 -6.27
C SER A 196 3.58 -16.59 -5.16
N MET A 197 2.52 -15.78 -5.20
CA MET A 197 2.18 -14.86 -4.12
C MET A 197 1.10 -15.50 -3.27
N PHE A 198 1.36 -15.55 -1.97
CA PHE A 198 0.43 -16.08 -0.98
C PHE A 198 -0.19 -14.95 -0.18
N LEU A 199 -1.49 -14.99 -0.05
CA LEU A 199 -2.24 -14.10 0.83
C LEU A 199 -2.34 -14.76 2.21
N ILE A 200 -1.56 -14.27 3.16
CA ILE A 200 -1.42 -14.86 4.49
C ILE A 200 -2.11 -13.96 5.51
N PRO A 201 -3.11 -14.46 6.28
CA PRO A 201 -3.68 -13.73 7.39
C PRO A 201 -2.62 -13.32 8.41
N GLY A 202 -2.74 -12.12 9.00
CA GLY A 202 -1.75 -11.59 9.94
C GLY A 202 -1.64 -12.34 11.27
N ASP A 203 -2.61 -13.19 11.57
CA ASP A 203 -2.71 -14.04 12.76
C ASP A 203 -2.31 -15.51 12.50
N THR A 204 -1.76 -15.79 11.30
CA THR A 204 -1.21 -17.12 10.98
C THR A 204 -0.04 -17.43 11.91
N PRO A 205 -0.01 -18.64 12.53
CA PRO A 205 1.01 -19.04 13.50
C PRO A 205 2.41 -19.16 12.89
#